data_0c0e02089705478cd6b3a4b471c880f9
#
_entry.id   0c0e02089705478cd6b3a4b471c880f9
#
_cell.length_a   1.000
_cell.length_b   1.000
_cell.length_c   1.000
_cell.angle_alpha   90.00
_cell.angle_beta   90.00
_cell.angle_gamma   90.00
#
_symmetry.space_group_name_H-M   'P 1'
#
loop_
_entity.id
_entity.type
_entity.pdbx_description
1 polymer ?
#
loop_
_entity_poly.entity_id
_entity_poly.type
_entity_poly.pdbx_seq_one_letter_code
_entity_poly.pdbx_strand_id
1 'polypeptide(L)'
;MIRNCRRDDLQMILHIYNDAIVNSTAVYHYEPVTLENRVAWYEEKKEQDCPIIVWVEDDVVMGFATFGPFRPWPAYHYTVEHSVYVHPGYRGKGIGNKLLKEIIRIAEARGMKTVIGGIDASNVTSIRAHEKVGFVHSGTIRNAGYKFGKWLDLSFYQLDLEGPASPTEG
;
A
#
# COMPACT_ATOMS: atom_id res chain seq x y z
N MET A 1 -14.42 -6.90 -8.85
CA MET A 1 -13.49 -6.57 -9.96
C MET A 1 -12.56 -5.43 -9.55
N ILE A 2 -11.39 -5.35 -10.17
CA ILE A 2 -10.43 -4.26 -9.92
C ILE A 2 -10.58 -3.19 -11.00
N ARG A 3 -10.56 -1.93 -10.58
CA ARG A 3 -10.50 -0.77 -11.48
C ARG A 3 -9.74 0.40 -10.83
N ASN A 4 -9.42 1.41 -11.62
CA ASN A 4 -8.88 2.66 -11.07
C ASN A 4 -9.89 3.34 -10.14
N CYS A 5 -9.36 3.97 -9.11
CA CYS A 5 -10.12 4.76 -8.15
C CYS A 5 -10.78 5.96 -8.86
N ARG A 6 -12.00 6.27 -8.46
CA ARG A 6 -12.73 7.48 -8.84
C ARG A 6 -12.92 8.37 -7.62
N ARG A 7 -13.21 9.65 -7.86
CA ARG A 7 -13.45 10.59 -6.76
C ARG A 7 -14.59 10.12 -5.83
N ASP A 8 -15.62 9.51 -6.39
CA ASP A 8 -16.77 9.01 -5.63
C ASP A 8 -16.45 7.83 -4.72
N ASP A 9 -15.31 7.16 -4.92
CA ASP A 9 -14.85 6.06 -4.05
C ASP A 9 -14.23 6.56 -2.75
N LEU A 10 -13.87 7.85 -2.65
CA LEU A 10 -13.08 8.38 -1.54
C LEU A 10 -13.78 8.27 -0.18
N GLN A 11 -15.11 8.30 -0.14
CA GLN A 11 -15.84 8.10 1.11
C GLN A 11 -15.62 6.69 1.68
N MET A 12 -15.67 5.68 0.80
CA MET A 12 -15.42 4.29 1.22
C MET A 12 -13.94 4.06 1.53
N ILE A 13 -13.03 4.64 0.75
CA ILE A 13 -11.59 4.61 1.04
C ILE A 13 -11.29 5.23 2.40
N LEU A 14 -11.92 6.37 2.72
CA LEU A 14 -11.81 7.01 4.03
C LEU A 14 -12.21 6.05 5.15
N HIS A 15 -13.33 5.37 5.00
CA HIS A 15 -13.82 4.42 6.00
C HIS A 15 -12.82 3.26 6.21
N ILE A 16 -12.32 2.68 5.13
CA ILE A 16 -11.34 1.58 5.17
C ILE A 16 -10.02 2.04 5.83
N TYR A 17 -9.53 3.21 5.44
CA TYR A 17 -8.29 3.78 5.96
C TYR A 17 -8.38 4.12 7.43
N ASN A 18 -9.48 4.74 7.86
CA ASN A 18 -9.72 5.09 9.27
C ASN A 18 -9.88 3.85 10.15
N ASP A 19 -10.51 2.78 9.64
CA ASP A 19 -10.53 1.51 10.34
C ASP A 19 -9.11 0.97 10.58
N ALA A 20 -8.25 1.04 9.59
CA ALA A 20 -6.85 0.63 9.71
C ALA A 20 -6.10 1.47 10.75
N ILE A 21 -6.35 2.79 10.81
CA ILE A 21 -5.75 3.67 11.83
C ILE A 21 -6.22 3.27 13.24
N VAL A 22 -7.51 3.14 13.43
CA VAL A 22 -8.11 2.97 14.77
C VAL A 22 -7.92 1.56 15.31
N ASN A 23 -8.00 0.55 14.45
CA ASN A 23 -8.11 -0.86 14.85
C ASN A 23 -6.89 -1.72 14.48
N SER A 24 -5.85 -1.16 13.88
CA SER A 24 -4.69 -1.96 13.47
C SER A 24 -3.37 -1.18 13.56
N THR A 25 -2.27 -1.89 13.36
CA THR A 25 -0.92 -1.33 13.24
C THR A 25 -0.48 -1.15 11.79
N ALA A 26 -1.39 -1.31 10.82
CA ALA A 26 -1.09 -1.12 9.41
C ALA A 26 -0.74 0.34 9.06
N VAL A 27 -1.27 1.30 9.82
CA VAL A 27 -0.96 2.72 9.70
C VAL A 27 -0.46 3.24 11.04
N TYR A 28 0.72 3.86 11.04
CA TYR A 28 1.32 4.43 12.25
C TYR A 28 0.79 5.85 12.50
N HIS A 29 -0.53 5.95 12.64
CA HIS A 29 -1.25 7.16 12.98
C HIS A 29 -2.24 6.86 14.10
N TYR A 30 -2.64 7.86 14.86
CA TYR A 30 -3.51 7.69 16.02
C TYR A 30 -4.96 8.12 15.76
N GLU A 31 -5.15 9.23 15.06
CA GLU A 31 -6.44 9.84 14.87
C GLU A 31 -6.99 9.58 13.45
N PRO A 32 -8.30 9.33 13.32
CA PRO A 32 -8.93 9.27 12.00
C PRO A 32 -8.68 10.54 11.21
N VAL A 33 -8.53 10.39 9.90
CA VAL A 33 -8.40 11.52 8.97
C VAL A 33 -9.75 11.93 8.40
N THR A 34 -9.81 13.10 7.78
CA THR A 34 -11.04 13.66 7.20
C THR A 34 -11.18 13.30 5.73
N LEU A 35 -12.38 13.52 5.18
CA LEU A 35 -12.60 13.38 3.74
C LEU A 35 -11.72 14.34 2.94
N GLU A 36 -11.55 15.57 3.40
CA GLU A 36 -10.66 16.57 2.79
C GLU A 36 -9.22 16.07 2.72
N ASN A 37 -8.77 15.37 3.76
CA ASN A 37 -7.45 14.73 3.76
C ASN A 37 -7.34 13.69 2.63
N ARG A 38 -8.36 12.87 2.44
CA ARG A 38 -8.37 11.86 1.36
C ARG A 38 -8.51 12.48 -0.02
N VAL A 39 -9.25 13.56 -0.17
CA VAL A 39 -9.32 14.33 -1.42
C VAL A 39 -7.95 14.89 -1.78
N ALA A 40 -7.26 15.52 -0.84
CA ALA A 40 -5.90 16.04 -1.04
C ALA A 40 -4.92 14.91 -1.43
N TRP A 41 -4.98 13.77 -0.75
CA TRP A 41 -4.19 12.58 -1.07
C TRP A 41 -4.47 12.06 -2.49
N TYR A 42 -5.74 12.01 -2.89
CA TYR A 42 -6.14 11.59 -4.23
C TYR A 42 -5.58 12.51 -5.32
N GLU A 43 -5.68 13.83 -5.13
CA GLU A 43 -5.13 14.80 -6.06
C GLU A 43 -3.60 14.73 -6.14
N GLU A 44 -2.92 14.59 -5.00
CA GLU A 44 -1.47 14.41 -4.95
C GLU A 44 -1.03 13.16 -5.73
N LYS A 45 -1.73 12.03 -5.55
CA LYS A 45 -1.46 10.80 -6.30
C LYS A 45 -1.60 11.01 -7.80
N LYS A 46 -2.61 11.77 -8.24
CA LYS A 46 -2.78 12.12 -9.65
C LYS A 46 -1.64 12.97 -10.17
N GLU A 47 -1.21 13.98 -9.43
CA GLU A 47 -0.08 14.83 -9.79
C GLU A 47 1.22 14.05 -9.91
N GLN A 48 1.43 13.08 -9.02
CA GLN A 48 2.60 12.20 -9.02
C GLN A 48 2.50 11.05 -10.03
N ASP A 49 1.40 10.95 -10.75
CA ASP A 49 1.09 9.79 -11.61
C ASP A 49 1.21 8.45 -10.88
N CYS A 50 0.77 8.42 -9.62
CA CYS A 50 0.75 7.21 -8.82
C CYS A 50 -0.62 6.55 -8.87
N PRO A 51 -0.70 5.21 -9.03
CA PRO A 51 -1.97 4.53 -9.16
C PRO A 51 -2.69 4.39 -7.82
N ILE A 52 -4.01 4.48 -7.86
CA ILE A 52 -4.89 4.00 -6.81
C ILE A 52 -5.90 3.07 -7.47
N ILE A 53 -5.93 1.82 -7.04
CA ILE A 53 -6.87 0.81 -7.53
C ILE A 53 -7.81 0.38 -6.42
N VAL A 54 -9.03 0.03 -6.79
CA VAL A 54 -10.07 -0.43 -5.87
C VAL A 54 -10.62 -1.79 -6.30
N TRP A 55 -10.98 -2.61 -5.32
CA TRP A 55 -11.80 -3.80 -5.54
C TRP A 55 -13.26 -3.44 -5.31
N VAL A 56 -14.11 -3.69 -6.30
CA VAL A 56 -15.53 -3.31 -6.27
C VAL A 56 -16.41 -4.51 -6.61
N GLU A 57 -17.43 -4.74 -5.81
CA GLU A 57 -18.54 -5.65 -6.10
C GLU A 57 -19.84 -4.94 -5.75
N ASP A 58 -20.86 -5.06 -6.63
CA ASP A 58 -22.16 -4.43 -6.45
C ASP A 58 -22.08 -2.95 -6.06
N ASP A 59 -21.20 -2.20 -6.74
CA ASP A 59 -20.91 -0.77 -6.49
C ASP A 59 -20.34 -0.47 -5.10
N VAL A 60 -19.93 -1.48 -4.33
CA VAL A 60 -19.30 -1.33 -3.03
C VAL A 60 -17.78 -1.49 -3.14
N VAL A 61 -17.03 -0.50 -2.68
CA VAL A 61 -15.58 -0.60 -2.57
C VAL A 61 -15.22 -1.44 -1.34
N MET A 62 -14.58 -2.57 -1.56
CA MET A 62 -14.22 -3.53 -0.51
C MET A 62 -12.76 -3.47 -0.10
N GLY A 63 -11.94 -2.82 -0.89
CA GLY A 63 -10.51 -2.66 -0.62
C GLY A 63 -9.86 -1.74 -1.64
N PHE A 64 -8.67 -1.28 -1.33
CA PHE A 64 -7.87 -0.47 -2.25
C PHE A 64 -6.38 -0.73 -2.08
N ALA A 65 -5.63 -0.42 -3.12
CA ALA A 65 -4.18 -0.47 -3.11
C ALA A 65 -3.62 0.74 -3.85
N THR A 66 -2.42 1.10 -3.48
CA THR A 66 -1.68 2.21 -4.09
C THR A 66 -0.19 1.97 -3.95
N PHE A 67 0.60 2.67 -4.74
CA PHE A 67 2.02 2.87 -4.43
C PHE A 67 2.41 4.33 -4.61
N GLY A 68 3.52 4.70 -4.03
CA GLY A 68 4.12 6.02 -4.18
C GLY A 68 5.64 5.95 -4.10
N PRO A 69 6.33 7.09 -4.25
CA PRO A 69 7.77 7.14 -4.13
C PRO A 69 8.22 6.62 -2.77
N PHE A 70 9.27 5.81 -2.76
CA PHE A 70 9.87 5.34 -1.51
C PHE A 70 10.49 6.50 -0.72
N ARG A 71 11.27 7.33 -1.42
CA ARG A 71 11.89 8.55 -0.87
C ARG A 71 11.92 9.64 -1.95
N PRO A 72 11.98 10.93 -1.56
CA PRO A 72 11.83 12.03 -2.52
C PRO A 72 13.03 12.28 -3.43
N TRP A 73 14.16 11.63 -3.19
CA TRP A 73 15.37 11.85 -3.96
C TRP A 73 15.30 11.18 -5.35
N PRO A 74 15.80 11.84 -6.42
CA PRO A 74 15.68 11.31 -7.79
C PRO A 74 16.27 9.92 -8.01
N ALA A 75 17.33 9.55 -7.29
CA ALA A 75 17.93 8.22 -7.41
C ALA A 75 17.00 7.07 -7.00
N TYR A 76 15.90 7.37 -6.27
CA TYR A 76 14.90 6.37 -5.87
C TYR A 76 13.74 6.24 -6.86
N HIS A 77 13.78 6.87 -8.04
CA HIS A 77 12.62 6.93 -8.93
C HIS A 77 12.18 5.57 -9.52
N TYR A 78 13.00 4.54 -9.41
CA TYR A 78 12.61 3.16 -9.77
C TYR A 78 12.19 2.31 -8.56
N THR A 79 12.09 2.90 -7.38
CA THR A 79 11.66 2.25 -6.14
C THR A 79 10.34 2.84 -5.68
N VAL A 80 9.35 1.98 -5.46
CA VAL A 80 8.06 2.39 -4.93
C VAL A 80 7.73 1.63 -3.65
N GLU A 81 7.00 2.29 -2.77
CA GLU A 81 6.41 1.66 -1.59
C GLU A 81 4.90 1.53 -1.80
N HIS A 82 4.38 0.31 -1.61
CA HIS A 82 2.96 0.04 -1.81
C HIS A 82 2.22 -0.06 -0.48
N SER A 83 0.89 0.05 -0.57
CA SER A 83 -0.04 -0.21 0.53
C SER A 83 -1.27 -0.93 0.00
N VAL A 84 -1.80 -1.88 0.77
CA VAL A 84 -3.04 -2.60 0.48
C VAL A 84 -3.91 -2.59 1.72
N TYR A 85 -5.17 -2.19 1.59
CA TYR A 85 -6.14 -2.18 2.67
C TYR A 85 -7.45 -2.82 2.23
N VAL A 86 -8.01 -3.67 3.10
CA VAL A 86 -9.30 -4.34 2.86
C VAL A 86 -10.27 -3.95 3.97
N HIS A 87 -11.49 -3.64 3.57
CA HIS A 87 -12.59 -3.38 4.50
C HIS A 87 -12.76 -4.55 5.48
N PRO A 88 -12.90 -4.29 6.80
CA PRO A 88 -12.95 -5.36 7.81
C PRO A 88 -14.07 -6.38 7.58
N GLY A 89 -15.20 -5.95 7.01
CA GLY A 89 -16.34 -6.84 6.69
C GLY A 89 -16.10 -7.78 5.50
N TYR A 90 -15.04 -7.59 4.74
CA TYR A 90 -14.76 -8.37 3.52
C TYR A 90 -13.41 -9.09 3.55
N ARG A 91 -12.76 -9.18 4.71
CA ARG A 91 -11.52 -9.94 4.88
C ARG A 91 -11.76 -11.45 4.73
N GLY A 92 -10.70 -12.18 4.39
CA GLY A 92 -10.75 -13.62 4.21
C GLY A 92 -11.32 -14.09 2.86
N LYS A 93 -11.55 -13.16 1.93
CA LYS A 93 -12.09 -13.46 0.58
C LYS A 93 -11.04 -13.36 -0.53
N GLY A 94 -9.78 -13.19 -0.17
CA GLY A 94 -8.68 -13.09 -1.14
C GLY A 94 -8.55 -11.73 -1.84
N ILE A 95 -9.31 -10.71 -1.42
CA ILE A 95 -9.30 -9.37 -2.03
C ILE A 95 -7.92 -8.73 -1.90
N GLY A 96 -7.31 -8.80 -0.72
CA GLY A 96 -5.97 -8.25 -0.47
C GLY A 96 -4.91 -8.86 -1.38
N ASN A 97 -4.93 -10.17 -1.58
CA ASN A 97 -3.99 -10.85 -2.47
C ASN A 97 -4.18 -10.45 -3.93
N LYS A 98 -5.41 -10.28 -4.37
CA LYS A 98 -5.72 -9.84 -5.74
C LYS A 98 -5.28 -8.41 -5.98
N LEU A 99 -5.53 -7.52 -5.01
CA LEU A 99 -5.05 -6.13 -5.05
C LEU A 99 -3.52 -6.06 -5.05
N LEU A 100 -2.86 -6.86 -4.21
CA LEU A 100 -1.39 -6.92 -4.14
C LEU A 100 -0.79 -7.34 -5.48
N LYS A 101 -1.31 -8.39 -6.09
CA LYS A 101 -0.85 -8.86 -7.40
C LYS A 101 -1.04 -7.81 -8.48
N GLU A 102 -2.16 -7.13 -8.49
CA GLU A 102 -2.43 -6.10 -9.50
C GLU A 102 -1.55 -4.85 -9.32
N ILE A 103 -1.32 -4.41 -8.09
CA ILE A 103 -0.44 -3.25 -7.87
C ILE A 103 1.01 -3.56 -8.24
N ILE A 104 1.47 -4.80 -8.04
CA ILE A 104 2.77 -5.28 -8.50
C ILE A 104 2.84 -5.27 -10.03
N ARG A 105 1.79 -5.78 -10.70
CA ARG A 105 1.72 -5.79 -12.17
C ARG A 105 1.82 -4.37 -12.74
N ILE A 106 1.14 -3.42 -12.11
CA ILE A 106 1.21 -2.00 -12.53
C ILE A 106 2.62 -1.45 -12.34
N ALA A 107 3.26 -1.73 -11.21
CA ALA A 107 4.65 -1.31 -10.96
C ALA A 107 5.61 -1.89 -12.01
N GLU A 108 5.46 -3.16 -12.34
CA GLU A 108 6.25 -3.83 -13.38
C GLU A 108 6.03 -3.20 -14.75
N ALA A 109 4.78 -2.96 -15.14
CA ALA A 109 4.42 -2.32 -16.41
C ALA A 109 4.98 -0.89 -16.53
N ARG A 110 5.17 -0.20 -15.41
CA ARG A 110 5.78 1.15 -15.36
C ARG A 110 7.30 1.15 -15.27
N GLY A 111 7.93 -0.01 -15.32
CA GLY A 111 9.39 -0.14 -15.30
C GLY A 111 10.02 0.05 -13.93
N MET A 112 9.28 -0.14 -12.85
CA MET A 112 9.85 -0.11 -11.51
C MET A 112 10.80 -1.30 -11.31
N LYS A 113 11.88 -1.09 -10.57
CA LYS A 113 12.86 -2.12 -10.25
C LYS A 113 12.59 -2.78 -8.91
N THR A 114 12.13 -2.01 -7.93
CA THR A 114 11.94 -2.48 -6.56
C THR A 114 10.61 -2.01 -6.00
N VAL A 115 9.84 -2.93 -5.46
CA VAL A 115 8.61 -2.64 -4.71
C VAL A 115 8.87 -2.96 -3.25
N ILE A 116 8.59 -2.00 -2.37
CA ILE A 116 8.79 -2.13 -0.93
C ILE A 116 7.45 -2.18 -0.21
N GLY A 117 7.34 -3.06 0.78
CA GLY A 117 6.27 -3.06 1.75
C GLY A 117 6.83 -2.86 3.17
N GLY A 118 6.30 -1.89 3.89
CA GLY A 118 6.55 -1.72 5.31
C GLY A 118 5.45 -2.43 6.10
N ILE A 119 5.82 -3.45 6.88
CA ILE A 119 4.86 -4.32 7.55
C ILE A 119 5.22 -4.40 9.04
N ASP A 120 4.22 -4.27 9.92
CA ASP A 120 4.42 -4.57 11.33
C ASP A 120 4.99 -5.99 11.47
N ALA A 121 6.12 -6.13 12.16
CA ALA A 121 6.84 -7.40 12.29
C ALA A 121 5.98 -8.50 12.94
N SER A 122 4.95 -8.14 13.70
CA SER A 122 4.01 -9.08 14.31
C SER A 122 2.86 -9.51 13.39
N ASN A 123 2.71 -8.87 12.24
CA ASN A 123 1.63 -9.18 11.28
C ASN A 123 2.02 -10.35 10.38
N VAL A 124 1.97 -11.55 10.92
CA VAL A 124 2.36 -12.79 10.24
C VAL A 124 1.52 -13.04 8.98
N THR A 125 0.22 -12.72 9.02
CA THR A 125 -0.68 -12.90 7.87
C THR A 125 -0.23 -12.06 6.67
N SER A 126 0.07 -10.78 6.89
CA SER A 126 0.56 -9.89 5.84
C SER A 126 1.94 -10.32 5.32
N ILE A 127 2.85 -10.69 6.22
CA ILE A 127 4.19 -11.17 5.86
C ILE A 127 4.07 -12.39 4.94
N ARG A 128 3.26 -13.38 5.31
CA ARG A 128 3.07 -14.59 4.49
C ARG A 128 2.46 -14.28 3.12
N ALA A 129 1.50 -13.37 3.09
CA ALA A 129 0.89 -12.94 1.81
C ALA A 129 1.92 -12.32 0.87
N HIS A 130 2.82 -11.51 1.39
CA HIS A 130 3.92 -10.90 0.61
C HIS A 130 4.95 -11.93 0.19
N GLU A 131 5.37 -12.81 1.08
CA GLU A 131 6.31 -13.88 0.75
C GLU A 131 5.81 -14.79 -0.36
N LYS A 132 4.51 -15.10 -0.37
CA LYS A 132 3.89 -15.93 -1.43
C LYS A 132 4.00 -15.34 -2.82
N VAL A 133 4.06 -14.02 -2.96
CA VAL A 133 4.22 -13.36 -4.26
C VAL A 133 5.67 -12.95 -4.54
N GLY A 134 6.61 -13.40 -3.72
CA GLY A 134 8.04 -13.27 -3.98
C GLY A 134 8.77 -12.20 -3.19
N PHE A 135 8.10 -11.47 -2.30
CA PHE A 135 8.79 -10.53 -1.42
C PHE A 135 9.74 -11.26 -0.47
N VAL A 136 10.88 -10.65 -0.20
CA VAL A 136 11.86 -11.13 0.77
C VAL A 136 12.12 -10.07 1.84
N HIS A 137 12.42 -10.52 3.05
CA HIS A 137 12.76 -9.63 4.16
C HIS A 137 14.06 -8.87 3.84
N SER A 138 14.02 -7.56 3.92
CA SER A 138 15.20 -6.70 3.68
C SER A 138 15.75 -6.04 4.93
N GLY A 139 14.99 -5.98 6.00
CA GLY A 139 15.45 -5.44 7.27
C GLY A 139 14.31 -5.11 8.23
N THR A 140 14.63 -4.94 9.49
CA THR A 140 13.66 -4.55 10.52
C THR A 140 14.20 -3.39 11.33
N ILE A 141 13.39 -2.33 11.44
CA ILE A 141 13.65 -1.22 12.35
C ILE A 141 12.92 -1.51 13.65
N ARG A 142 13.67 -1.78 14.72
CA ARG A 142 13.10 -2.03 16.03
C ARG A 142 12.62 -0.74 16.67
N ASN A 143 11.48 -0.81 17.37
CA ASN A 143 10.91 0.34 18.08
C ASN A 143 10.68 1.53 17.15
N ALA A 144 10.26 1.27 15.92
CA ALA A 144 10.05 2.30 14.90
C ALA A 144 8.83 3.18 15.21
N GLY A 145 7.80 2.60 15.86
CA GLY A 145 6.60 3.30 16.23
C GLY A 145 6.12 2.91 17.61
N TYR A 146 5.25 3.74 18.19
CA TYR A 146 4.58 3.45 19.47
C TYR A 146 3.07 3.58 19.28
N LYS A 147 2.35 2.49 19.51
CA LYS A 147 0.89 2.45 19.31
C LYS A 147 0.26 1.36 20.17
N PHE A 148 -0.97 1.56 20.64
CA PHE A 148 -1.67 0.63 21.52
C PHE A 148 -0.85 0.26 22.78
N GLY A 149 -0.14 1.23 23.34
CA GLY A 149 0.62 1.05 24.58
C GLY A 149 1.92 0.23 24.42
N LYS A 150 2.41 0.05 23.20
CA LYS A 150 3.65 -0.74 22.96
C LYS A 150 4.49 -0.18 21.82
N TRP A 151 5.78 -0.46 21.89
CA TRP A 151 6.69 -0.22 20.78
C TRP A 151 6.47 -1.25 19.67
N LEU A 152 6.53 -0.78 18.42
CA LEU A 152 6.30 -1.58 17.23
C LEU A 152 7.58 -1.67 16.41
N ASP A 153 7.85 -2.86 15.90
CA ASP A 153 8.95 -3.10 14.97
C ASP A 153 8.41 -3.05 13.54
N LEU A 154 9.06 -2.28 12.68
CA LEU A 154 8.72 -2.16 11.27
C LEU A 154 9.65 -3.03 10.44
N SER A 155 9.11 -4.05 9.79
CA SER A 155 9.85 -4.90 8.86
C SER A 155 9.63 -4.44 7.42
N PHE A 156 10.72 -4.28 6.68
CA PHE A 156 10.68 -4.03 5.25
C PHE A 156 10.81 -5.33 4.48
N TYR A 157 9.91 -5.49 3.52
CA TYR A 157 9.93 -6.57 2.53
C TYR A 157 10.06 -5.97 1.16
N GLN A 158 10.86 -6.56 0.29
CA GLN A 158 11.07 -6.05 -1.06
C GLN A 158 10.85 -7.13 -2.10
N LEU A 159 10.37 -6.69 -3.24
CA LEU A 159 10.25 -7.50 -4.45
C LEU A 159 11.11 -6.87 -5.54
N ASP A 160 12.08 -7.63 -6.05
CA ASP A 160 12.86 -7.24 -7.22
C ASP A 160 12.09 -7.56 -8.49
N LEU A 161 11.91 -6.55 -9.33
CA LEU A 161 11.34 -6.68 -10.66
C LEU A 161 12.46 -6.62 -11.71
N GLU A 162 12.10 -6.89 -12.96
CA GLU A 162 13.07 -6.81 -14.06
C GLU A 162 13.63 -5.39 -14.22
N GLY A 163 12.77 -4.40 -14.07
CA GLY A 163 13.14 -3.00 -14.22
C GLY A 163 13.24 -2.58 -15.68
N PRO A 164 13.65 -1.34 -15.94
CA PRO A 164 13.80 -0.83 -17.31
C PRO A 164 15.02 -1.45 -17.99
N ALA A 165 14.90 -1.69 -19.32
CA ALA A 165 16.01 -2.21 -20.11
C ALA A 165 17.22 -1.25 -20.14
N SER A 166 16.96 0.04 -20.06
CA SER A 166 17.99 1.09 -20.06
C SER A 166 17.66 2.13 -19.00
N PRO A 167 18.04 1.87 -17.75
CA PRO A 167 17.76 2.83 -16.68
C PRO A 167 18.52 4.16 -16.92
N THR A 168 17.90 5.24 -16.45
CA THR A 168 18.45 6.59 -16.57
C THR A 168 18.53 7.27 -15.20
N GLU A 169 19.31 8.33 -15.12
CA GLU A 169 19.42 9.15 -13.90
C GLU A 169 18.36 10.27 -13.79
N GLY A 170 17.32 10.19 -14.58
CA GLY A 170 16.22 11.14 -14.46
C GLY A 170 15.52 11.47 -15.71
#